data_7ef02904f4cb1c30dc4200739b9c48ab
#
_entry.id   7ef02904f4cb1c30dc4200739b9c48ab
#
_cell.length_a   1.000
_cell.length_b   1.000
_cell.length_c   1.000
_cell.angle_alpha   90.00
_cell.angle_beta   90.00
_cell.angle_gamma   90.00
#
_symmetry.space_group_name_H-M   'P 1'
#
loop_
_entity.id
_entity.type
_entity.pdbx_description
1 polymer ?
#
loop_
_entity_poly.entity_id
_entity_poly.type
_entity_poly.pdbx_seq_one_letter_code
_entity_poly.pdbx_strand_id
1 'polypeptide(L)'
;MRRPHIRRHRLAIAVAVTTAATLTAGVAGSASATPPASPVAASSSTPASQKVVDTARAAAFAHASATGVSKKDTLEATDTLVDPDGRQHVRFVRTHRGMPVLGGDLVVHLTAKSAYEGVTRAYRHQVDVSGTDAKLSAGEARTKAAAVAKGRAGDAELVVDARNGRTTLAYQVEVADSGTAESGGVRTVVLDAASGTVLSNVQADDSFLSPALQRKLRARGERLNPATGLFTPAAPATGKAAKAAGFPAAAKGTGASFFVGSVPLSTTQTAKKSFTLKDSTRGNTETRDAGDKELEKFSSGKAFTSTTNRWGNGTTSNRATAAVDAQYGIASTLDFYKKAFGRKGIKNDGRGARALVHFGKKVGNAFWSPDCGCMLYGDGDGRTFTKPLVVLDVTGHELSHGVVDATANLQPTRVDIEGNQFGEPGSLNESLADIFGSAVEFSTNNPKNPPNYLLGEKLGLDQKFLRRLDKPSLDKLEGAVDYWSKASYDTEVHAGSGVSSHAYYLLAEGSGKKTIGGVAYNSPTHDGSKVTGIGRNKATAIFYRALTRYMVSTTDFHDARTATLHAAKDLYGAKSTEYKTVDKAWAAVNVKASNTPSAKH
;
A
#
# COMPACT_ATOMS: atom_id res chain seq x y z
N MET A 1 -62.96 50.75 18.66
CA MET A 1 -63.64 51.24 19.91
C MET A 1 -62.82 50.71 21.08
N ARG A 2 -62.34 51.67 21.85
CA ARG A 2 -62.04 51.67 23.30
C ARG A 2 -60.95 50.71 23.85
N ARG A 3 -59.78 51.27 24.10
CA ARG A 3 -59.00 51.18 25.35
C ARG A 3 -59.83 51.75 26.48
N PRO A 4 -59.54 51.69 27.83
CA PRO A 4 -58.27 51.66 28.56
C PRO A 4 -58.30 50.89 29.90
N HIS A 5 -57.33 50.78 30.78
CA HIS A 5 -56.56 51.57 31.78
C HIS A 5 -55.82 50.60 32.72
N ILE A 6 -54.54 50.69 32.99
CA ILE A 6 -53.76 51.36 34.04
C ILE A 6 -54.23 51.26 35.48
N ARG A 7 -53.32 50.70 36.38
CA ARG A 7 -52.81 51.24 37.67
C ARG A 7 -51.94 50.19 38.38
N ARG A 8 -50.75 50.40 38.59
CA ARG A 8 -49.80 51.01 39.57
C ARG A 8 -50.20 50.86 41.02
N HIS A 9 -49.30 50.34 41.90
CA HIS A 9 -48.67 50.91 43.11
C HIS A 9 -47.74 49.81 43.72
N ARG A 10 -46.42 50.06 43.86
CA ARG A 10 -45.63 50.74 44.93
C ARG A 10 -45.63 49.93 46.23
N LEU A 11 -44.58 49.66 46.86
CA LEU A 11 -43.33 50.15 47.44
C LEU A 11 -42.87 49.11 48.47
N ALA A 12 -41.77 48.72 48.58
CA ALA A 12 -40.41 49.01 49.09
C ALA A 12 -40.17 48.30 50.44
N ILE A 13 -39.03 47.80 50.65
CA ILE A 13 -38.00 48.22 51.62
C ILE A 13 -36.86 47.17 51.62
N ALA A 14 -35.66 47.69 51.60
CA ALA A 14 -34.38 47.01 51.54
C ALA A 14 -33.97 46.37 52.87
N VAL A 15 -33.23 45.27 52.81
CA VAL A 15 -32.19 44.94 53.79
C VAL A 15 -30.91 44.46 53.00
N ALA A 16 -29.83 45.21 53.19
CA ALA A 16 -28.54 44.88 52.69
C ALA A 16 -27.91 43.75 53.49
N VAL A 17 -27.46 42.68 52.78
CA VAL A 17 -26.47 41.79 53.34
C VAL A 17 -25.38 41.64 52.27
N THR A 18 -24.22 42.17 52.56
CA THR A 18 -22.98 42.01 51.86
C THR A 18 -22.54 40.56 51.93
N THR A 19 -22.50 39.87 50.79
CA THR A 19 -21.72 38.66 50.62
C THR A 19 -20.91 38.78 49.34
N ALA A 20 -19.61 38.47 49.47
CA ALA A 20 -18.58 38.60 48.48
C ALA A 20 -18.92 37.82 47.18
N ALA A 21 -18.93 38.50 46.05
CA ALA A 21 -18.99 37.89 44.75
C ALA A 21 -17.62 37.28 44.39
N THR A 22 -17.52 35.97 44.50
CA THR A 22 -16.45 35.25 43.80
C THR A 22 -16.84 35.18 42.33
N LEU A 23 -16.09 35.91 41.50
CA LEU A 23 -16.09 35.71 40.04
C LEU A 23 -15.62 34.29 39.72
N THR A 24 -16.51 33.38 39.41
CA THR A 24 -16.16 32.18 38.67
C THR A 24 -16.11 32.56 37.20
N ALA A 25 -14.89 32.77 36.69
CA ALA A 25 -14.63 32.79 35.27
C ALA A 25 -15.04 31.44 34.71
N GLY A 26 -16.04 31.42 33.84
CA GLY A 26 -16.43 30.27 33.07
C GLY A 26 -15.26 29.85 32.18
N VAL A 27 -14.52 28.81 32.56
CA VAL A 27 -13.57 28.15 31.70
C VAL A 27 -14.39 27.41 30.67
N ALA A 28 -14.37 27.91 29.41
CA ALA A 28 -14.79 27.14 28.28
C ALA A 28 -13.99 25.84 28.29
N GLY A 29 -14.67 24.73 28.50
CA GLY A 29 -14.07 23.41 28.51
C GLY A 29 -13.41 23.12 27.16
N SER A 30 -12.10 23.34 27.09
CA SER A 30 -11.26 22.72 26.07
C SER A 30 -11.44 21.22 26.26
N ALA A 31 -12.06 20.56 25.29
CA ALA A 31 -12.05 19.11 25.22
C ALA A 31 -10.57 18.68 25.20
N SER A 32 -10.07 18.26 26.36
CA SER A 32 -8.76 17.66 26.47
C SER A 32 -8.77 16.44 25.56
N ALA A 33 -8.03 16.52 24.45
CA ALA A 33 -7.71 15.36 23.66
C ALA A 33 -7.06 14.36 24.63
N THR A 34 -7.74 13.25 24.86
CA THR A 34 -7.21 12.11 25.61
C THR A 34 -5.84 11.80 24.97
N PRO A 35 -4.75 11.71 25.73
CA PRO A 35 -3.46 11.32 25.17
C PRO A 35 -3.69 9.99 24.42
N PRO A 36 -3.06 9.79 23.25
CA PRO A 36 -3.24 8.57 22.49
C PRO A 36 -2.89 7.41 23.43
N ALA A 37 -3.85 6.50 23.59
CA ALA A 37 -3.62 5.26 24.32
C ALA A 37 -2.31 4.68 23.78
N SER A 38 -1.40 4.31 24.70
CA SER A 38 -0.15 3.66 24.35
C SER A 38 -0.45 2.61 23.30
N PRO A 39 0.32 2.54 22.18
CA PRO A 39 0.04 1.54 21.16
C PRO A 39 -0.03 0.20 21.89
N VAL A 40 -1.15 -0.52 21.71
CA VAL A 40 -1.18 -1.94 22.01
C VAL A 40 0.05 -2.45 21.29
N ALA A 41 1.03 -2.94 22.06
CA ALA A 41 2.29 -3.39 21.51
C ALA A 41 1.93 -4.38 20.40
N ALA A 42 1.99 -3.89 19.16
CA ALA A 42 1.80 -4.74 18.01
C ALA A 42 2.92 -5.75 18.16
N SER A 43 2.51 -6.93 18.40
CA SER A 43 3.34 -8.04 18.74
C SER A 43 4.43 -8.18 17.68
N SER A 44 5.64 -7.81 18.00
CA SER A 44 6.79 -7.97 17.10
C SER A 44 6.92 -9.46 16.77
N SER A 45 6.44 -9.83 15.59
CA SER A 45 6.65 -11.18 15.08
C SER A 45 8.12 -11.35 14.71
N THR A 46 8.69 -12.48 15.07
CA THR A 46 10.04 -12.84 14.66
C THR A 46 9.98 -13.83 13.50
N PRO A 47 10.98 -13.84 12.60
CA PRO A 47 11.09 -14.91 11.60
C PRO A 47 11.13 -16.29 12.30
N ALA A 48 10.40 -17.26 11.77
CA ALA A 48 10.41 -18.62 12.29
C ALA A 48 11.76 -19.32 11.98
N SER A 49 12.13 -20.27 12.85
CA SER A 49 13.28 -21.12 12.60
C SER A 49 13.01 -22.10 11.44
N GLN A 50 14.06 -22.62 10.80
CA GLN A 50 13.94 -23.64 9.76
C GLN A 50 13.11 -24.85 10.23
N LYS A 51 13.25 -25.25 11.49
CA LYS A 51 12.46 -26.33 12.09
C LYS A 51 10.95 -26.06 12.03
N VAL A 52 10.52 -24.82 12.25
CA VAL A 52 9.10 -24.42 12.15
C VAL A 52 8.62 -24.51 10.70
N VAL A 53 9.46 -24.05 9.74
CA VAL A 53 9.17 -24.15 8.31
C VAL A 53 8.97 -25.62 7.89
N ASP A 54 9.87 -26.52 8.32
CA ASP A 54 9.79 -27.92 7.99
C ASP A 54 8.57 -28.60 8.65
N THR A 55 8.23 -28.22 9.89
CA THR A 55 7.02 -28.66 10.58
C THR A 55 5.77 -28.22 9.85
N ALA A 56 5.68 -26.95 9.44
CA ALA A 56 4.54 -26.42 8.69
C ALA A 56 4.40 -27.10 7.31
N ARG A 57 5.53 -27.34 6.63
CA ARG A 57 5.52 -28.08 5.36
C ARG A 57 5.02 -29.51 5.55
N ALA A 58 5.52 -30.23 6.55
CA ALA A 58 5.05 -31.57 6.87
C ALA A 58 3.57 -31.58 7.22
N ALA A 59 3.09 -30.62 8.02
CA ALA A 59 1.68 -30.47 8.37
C ALA A 59 0.82 -30.20 7.13
N ALA A 60 1.30 -29.40 6.16
CA ALA A 60 0.58 -29.17 4.91
C ALA A 60 0.29 -30.47 4.16
N PHE A 61 1.27 -31.37 4.05
CA PHE A 61 1.10 -32.67 3.40
C PHE A 61 0.28 -33.65 4.24
N ALA A 62 0.44 -33.64 5.56
CA ALA A 62 -0.33 -34.49 6.47
C ALA A 62 -1.83 -34.16 6.46
N HIS A 63 -2.18 -32.88 6.21
CA HIS A 63 -3.55 -32.39 6.13
C HIS A 63 -3.96 -32.08 4.69
N ALA A 64 -3.59 -32.91 3.72
CA ALA A 64 -3.76 -32.69 2.28
C ALA A 64 -5.21 -32.37 1.87
N SER A 65 -6.21 -32.95 2.52
CA SER A 65 -7.63 -32.63 2.26
C SER A 65 -8.00 -31.16 2.61
N ALA A 66 -7.39 -30.63 3.67
CA ALA A 66 -7.60 -29.24 4.08
C ALA A 66 -6.74 -28.25 3.26
N THR A 67 -5.50 -28.61 2.96
CA THR A 67 -4.53 -27.73 2.30
C THR A 67 -4.61 -27.76 0.77
N GLY A 68 -5.20 -28.83 0.20
CA GLY A 68 -5.26 -29.05 -1.23
C GLY A 68 -3.92 -29.44 -1.86
N VAL A 69 -2.88 -29.71 -1.06
CA VAL A 69 -1.58 -30.15 -1.59
C VAL A 69 -1.58 -31.65 -1.92
N SER A 70 -0.74 -32.04 -2.86
CA SER A 70 -0.58 -33.43 -3.30
C SER A 70 0.89 -33.82 -3.33
N LYS A 71 1.18 -35.11 -3.51
CA LYS A 71 2.56 -35.62 -3.68
C LYS A 71 3.27 -35.08 -4.91
N LYS A 72 2.53 -34.47 -5.85
CA LYS A 72 3.09 -33.81 -7.06
C LYS A 72 3.53 -32.36 -6.80
N ASP A 73 3.27 -31.85 -5.60
CA ASP A 73 3.55 -30.46 -5.24
C ASP A 73 4.85 -30.32 -4.44
N THR A 74 5.49 -29.15 -4.60
CA THR A 74 6.57 -28.70 -3.73
C THR A 74 6.15 -27.36 -3.12
N LEU A 75 6.52 -27.14 -1.85
CA LEU A 75 6.22 -25.92 -1.12
C LEU A 75 7.53 -25.22 -0.73
N GLU A 76 7.69 -23.98 -1.14
CA GLU A 76 8.81 -23.12 -0.76
C GLU A 76 8.31 -22.00 0.15
N ALA A 77 8.95 -21.82 1.32
CA ALA A 77 8.55 -20.79 2.27
C ALA A 77 9.06 -19.41 1.82
N THR A 78 8.14 -18.44 1.74
CA THR A 78 8.44 -17.05 1.35
C THR A 78 8.35 -16.09 2.53
N ASP A 79 7.51 -16.36 3.53
CA ASP A 79 7.41 -15.54 4.74
C ASP A 79 7.11 -16.44 5.96
N THR A 80 7.64 -16.05 7.11
CA THR A 80 7.49 -16.80 8.36
C THR A 80 7.31 -15.84 9.51
N LEU A 81 6.28 -16.05 10.31
CA LEU A 81 5.96 -15.18 11.43
C LEU A 81 5.66 -16.02 12.68
N VAL A 82 6.25 -15.65 13.81
CA VAL A 82 5.91 -16.17 15.13
C VAL A 82 5.28 -15.04 15.94
N ASP A 83 4.06 -15.26 16.37
CA ASP A 83 3.33 -14.30 17.21
C ASP A 83 3.84 -14.36 18.66
N PRO A 84 3.63 -13.32 19.48
CA PRO A 84 4.04 -13.32 20.87
C PRO A 84 3.38 -14.37 21.76
N ASP A 85 2.18 -14.82 21.37
CA ASP A 85 1.52 -15.96 22.02
C ASP A 85 2.11 -17.31 21.57
N GLY A 86 3.12 -17.28 20.68
CA GLY A 86 3.84 -18.42 20.16
C GLY A 86 3.20 -19.10 18.96
N ARG A 87 2.01 -18.66 18.48
CA ARG A 87 1.44 -19.17 17.23
C ARG A 87 2.36 -18.85 16.06
N GLN A 88 2.38 -19.73 15.07
CA GLN A 88 3.32 -19.68 13.95
C GLN A 88 2.54 -19.70 12.65
N HIS A 89 2.98 -18.87 11.71
CA HIS A 89 2.37 -18.75 10.39
C HIS A 89 3.48 -18.85 9.35
N VAL A 90 3.36 -19.83 8.46
CA VAL A 90 4.34 -20.05 7.38
C VAL A 90 3.64 -19.94 6.05
N ARG A 91 4.04 -18.97 5.27
CA ARG A 91 3.56 -18.75 3.90
C ARG A 91 4.42 -19.55 2.92
N PHE A 92 3.75 -20.23 2.02
CA PHE A 92 4.40 -20.99 0.95
C PHE A 92 3.91 -20.55 -0.42
N VAL A 93 4.82 -20.46 -1.36
CA VAL A 93 4.53 -20.59 -2.79
C VAL A 93 4.58 -22.07 -3.17
N ARG A 94 3.89 -22.42 -4.25
CA ARG A 94 3.65 -23.81 -4.64
C ARG A 94 4.10 -24.06 -6.06
N THR A 95 4.78 -25.17 -6.29
CA THR A 95 4.96 -25.74 -7.64
C THR A 95 4.16 -27.05 -7.73
N HIS A 96 3.68 -27.37 -8.93
CA HIS A 96 3.03 -28.62 -9.25
C HIS A 96 3.75 -29.31 -10.40
N ARG A 97 4.26 -30.54 -10.20
CA ARG A 97 5.10 -31.24 -11.18
C ARG A 97 6.27 -30.39 -11.69
N GLY A 98 6.87 -29.57 -10.82
CA GLY A 98 7.97 -28.64 -11.14
C GLY A 98 7.55 -27.31 -11.73
N MET A 99 6.29 -27.09 -12.09
CA MET A 99 5.77 -25.83 -12.64
C MET A 99 5.26 -24.92 -11.52
N PRO A 100 5.56 -23.61 -11.50
CA PRO A 100 4.96 -22.66 -10.59
C PRO A 100 3.41 -22.67 -10.68
N VAL A 101 2.72 -22.51 -9.56
CA VAL A 101 1.27 -22.40 -9.53
C VAL A 101 0.87 -20.96 -9.18
N LEU A 102 0.41 -20.22 -10.17
CA LEU A 102 -0.12 -18.87 -9.98
C LEU A 102 -1.46 -18.96 -9.24
N GLY A 103 -1.59 -18.25 -8.10
CA GLY A 103 -2.73 -18.40 -7.23
C GLY A 103 -2.73 -19.72 -6.44
N GLY A 104 -1.56 -20.34 -6.27
CA GLY A 104 -1.38 -21.59 -5.52
C GLY A 104 -0.80 -21.41 -4.12
N ASP A 105 -0.55 -20.17 -3.70
CA ASP A 105 0.02 -19.85 -2.41
C ASP A 105 -0.91 -20.20 -1.24
N LEU A 106 -0.28 -20.51 -0.10
CA LEU A 106 -1.02 -20.86 1.12
C LEU A 106 -0.24 -20.42 2.36
N VAL A 107 -0.97 -20.21 3.46
CA VAL A 107 -0.40 -19.94 4.79
C VAL A 107 -0.81 -21.07 5.72
N VAL A 108 0.15 -21.82 6.24
CA VAL A 108 -0.08 -22.83 7.26
C VAL A 108 0.00 -22.20 8.63
N HIS A 109 -1.04 -22.41 9.43
CA HIS A 109 -1.13 -21.92 10.80
C HIS A 109 -0.84 -23.07 11.77
N LEU A 110 0.09 -22.82 12.70
CA LEU A 110 0.46 -23.72 13.77
C LEU A 110 0.22 -23.09 15.13
N THR A 111 -0.17 -23.88 16.10
CA THR A 111 -0.24 -23.46 17.51
C THR A 111 1.16 -23.14 18.06
N ALA A 112 1.25 -22.56 19.26
CA ALA A 112 2.51 -22.34 19.97
C ALA A 112 3.33 -23.62 20.21
N LYS A 113 2.67 -24.78 20.21
CA LYS A 113 3.30 -26.11 20.31
C LYS A 113 3.60 -26.75 18.97
N SER A 114 3.54 -25.97 17.89
CA SER A 114 3.77 -26.40 16.50
C SER A 114 2.80 -27.50 15.99
N ALA A 115 1.62 -27.62 16.59
CA ALA A 115 0.54 -28.45 16.06
C ALA A 115 -0.22 -27.71 14.97
N TYR A 116 -0.71 -28.41 13.95
CA TYR A 116 -1.54 -27.84 12.89
C TYR A 116 -2.82 -27.22 13.47
N GLU A 117 -3.09 -25.95 13.14
CA GLU A 117 -4.28 -25.20 13.56
C GLU A 117 -5.22 -24.93 12.37
N GLY A 118 -4.67 -24.79 11.16
CA GLY A 118 -5.45 -24.49 9.95
C GLY A 118 -4.59 -24.03 8.79
N VAL A 119 -5.27 -23.64 7.72
CA VAL A 119 -4.66 -23.12 6.51
C VAL A 119 -5.50 -22.01 5.90
N THR A 120 -4.85 -20.97 5.39
CA THR A 120 -5.41 -20.03 4.40
C THR A 120 -4.81 -20.36 3.06
N ARG A 121 -5.60 -20.45 1.99
CA ARG A 121 -5.12 -20.88 0.67
C ARG A 121 -5.79 -20.09 -0.45
N ALA A 122 -5.02 -19.75 -1.47
CA ALA A 122 -5.48 -19.02 -2.65
C ALA A 122 -6.37 -19.89 -3.54
N TYR A 123 -5.96 -21.13 -3.79
CA TYR A 123 -6.77 -22.11 -4.53
C TYR A 123 -7.44 -23.10 -3.59
N ARG A 124 -8.78 -23.18 -3.67
CA ARG A 124 -9.59 -23.96 -2.69
C ARG A 124 -9.69 -25.44 -3.01
N HIS A 125 -9.20 -25.87 -4.17
CA HIS A 125 -9.21 -27.27 -4.60
C HIS A 125 -7.80 -27.85 -4.67
N GLN A 126 -7.69 -29.12 -5.01
CA GLN A 126 -6.41 -29.74 -5.33
C GLN A 126 -5.98 -29.28 -6.73
N VAL A 127 -4.71 -28.91 -6.89
CA VAL A 127 -4.17 -28.59 -8.21
C VAL A 127 -4.09 -29.86 -9.02
N ASP A 128 -4.74 -29.88 -10.17
CA ASP A 128 -4.66 -30.96 -11.12
C ASP A 128 -4.65 -30.42 -12.55
N VAL A 129 -3.68 -30.87 -13.33
CA VAL A 129 -3.57 -30.63 -14.76
C VAL A 129 -3.34 -31.99 -15.45
N SER A 130 -4.02 -32.21 -16.56
CA SER A 130 -4.02 -33.50 -17.28
C SER A 130 -2.63 -33.92 -17.78
N GLY A 131 -1.71 -32.98 -17.93
CA GLY A 131 -0.33 -33.22 -18.38
C GLY A 131 0.52 -31.98 -18.29
N THR A 132 1.78 -32.11 -18.72
CA THR A 132 2.74 -31.01 -18.86
C THR A 132 3.00 -30.66 -20.34
N ASP A 133 2.30 -31.33 -21.26
CA ASP A 133 2.52 -31.16 -22.69
C ASP A 133 1.70 -29.99 -23.21
N ALA A 134 2.38 -28.87 -23.45
CA ALA A 134 1.79 -27.69 -24.06
C ALA A 134 1.60 -27.91 -25.57
N LYS A 135 0.45 -27.51 -26.13
CA LYS A 135 0.22 -27.52 -27.59
C LYS A 135 0.93 -26.34 -28.28
N LEU A 136 1.00 -25.21 -27.57
CA LEU A 136 1.75 -24.04 -28.01
C LEU A 136 3.23 -24.23 -27.63
N SER A 137 4.13 -23.94 -28.54
CA SER A 137 5.56 -23.89 -28.21
C SER A 137 5.92 -22.64 -27.40
N ALA A 138 7.02 -22.67 -26.65
CA ALA A 138 7.53 -21.51 -25.92
C ALA A 138 7.84 -20.33 -26.86
N GLY A 139 8.31 -20.60 -28.10
CA GLY A 139 8.58 -19.59 -29.11
C GLY A 139 7.30 -18.87 -29.59
N GLU A 140 6.22 -19.63 -29.83
CA GLU A 140 4.91 -19.07 -30.20
C GLU A 140 4.31 -18.27 -29.03
N ALA A 141 4.45 -18.77 -27.79
CA ALA A 141 4.01 -18.05 -26.59
C ALA A 141 4.72 -16.69 -26.45
N ARG A 142 6.04 -16.65 -26.63
CA ARG A 142 6.82 -15.39 -26.63
C ARG A 142 6.36 -14.43 -27.72
N THR A 143 6.14 -14.91 -28.93
CA THR A 143 5.68 -14.08 -30.06
C THR A 143 4.29 -13.49 -29.77
N LYS A 144 3.38 -14.30 -29.26
CA LYS A 144 2.03 -13.83 -28.87
C LYS A 144 2.10 -12.82 -27.72
N ALA A 145 2.88 -13.09 -26.68
CA ALA A 145 3.04 -12.19 -25.53
C ALA A 145 3.61 -10.83 -25.96
N ALA A 146 4.65 -10.84 -26.83
CA ALA A 146 5.25 -9.62 -27.38
C ALA A 146 4.22 -8.78 -28.17
N ALA A 147 3.37 -9.43 -28.94
CA ALA A 147 2.29 -8.75 -29.70
C ALA A 147 1.22 -8.16 -28.78
N VAL A 148 0.83 -8.88 -27.71
CA VAL A 148 -0.18 -8.46 -26.73
C VAL A 148 0.30 -7.25 -25.93
N ALA A 149 1.49 -7.31 -25.40
CA ALA A 149 2.06 -6.25 -24.57
C ALA A 149 2.82 -5.18 -25.38
N LYS A 150 2.95 -5.34 -26.71
CA LYS A 150 3.64 -4.44 -27.64
C LYS A 150 5.08 -4.15 -27.22
N GLY A 151 5.82 -5.21 -26.79
CA GLY A 151 7.14 -5.08 -26.25
C GLY A 151 8.07 -6.24 -26.59
N ARG A 152 9.22 -6.28 -25.96
CA ARG A 152 10.22 -7.35 -26.13
C ARG A 152 9.97 -8.46 -25.10
N ALA A 153 9.56 -9.64 -25.56
CA ALA A 153 9.34 -10.80 -24.71
C ALA A 153 10.66 -11.40 -24.20
N GLY A 154 10.69 -11.71 -22.91
CA GLY A 154 11.66 -12.57 -22.27
C GLY A 154 11.40 -14.06 -22.55
N ASP A 155 11.84 -14.93 -21.65
CA ASP A 155 11.59 -16.36 -21.77
C ASP A 155 10.14 -16.70 -21.39
N ALA A 156 9.61 -17.78 -22.01
CA ALA A 156 8.29 -18.30 -21.69
C ALA A 156 8.44 -19.45 -20.69
N GLU A 157 7.94 -19.27 -19.48
CA GLU A 157 7.92 -20.28 -18.43
C GLU A 157 6.57 -21.02 -18.41
N LEU A 158 6.62 -22.35 -18.36
CA LEU A 158 5.40 -23.16 -18.24
C LEU A 158 4.94 -23.15 -16.78
N VAL A 159 3.67 -22.76 -16.56
CA VAL A 159 3.08 -22.57 -15.25
C VAL A 159 1.67 -23.22 -15.17
N VAL A 160 1.14 -23.38 -13.97
CA VAL A 160 -0.27 -23.69 -13.76
C VAL A 160 -0.98 -22.43 -13.28
N ASP A 161 -1.94 -21.91 -14.02
CA ASP A 161 -2.78 -20.80 -13.57
C ASP A 161 -4.01 -21.33 -12.84
N ALA A 162 -4.11 -21.02 -11.53
CA ALA A 162 -5.21 -21.40 -10.65
C ALA A 162 -6.03 -20.19 -10.14
N ARG A 163 -5.77 -18.98 -10.61
CA ARG A 163 -6.37 -17.74 -10.08
C ARG A 163 -7.87 -17.61 -10.33
N ASN A 164 -8.39 -18.25 -11.37
CA ASN A 164 -9.80 -18.15 -11.79
C ASN A 164 -10.66 -19.34 -11.35
N GLY A 165 -10.32 -19.99 -10.23
CA GLY A 165 -11.10 -21.07 -9.65
C GLY A 165 -10.97 -22.44 -10.36
N ARG A 166 -10.19 -22.50 -11.45
CA ARG A 166 -9.84 -23.73 -12.17
C ARG A 166 -8.36 -23.74 -12.52
N THR A 167 -7.78 -24.91 -12.68
CA THR A 167 -6.37 -25.07 -13.07
C THR A 167 -6.24 -25.13 -14.58
N THR A 168 -5.36 -24.31 -15.15
CA THR A 168 -5.07 -24.25 -16.58
C THR A 168 -3.56 -24.32 -16.78
N LEU A 169 -3.08 -25.19 -17.67
CA LEU A 169 -1.68 -25.18 -18.11
C LEU A 169 -1.46 -23.93 -18.96
N ALA A 170 -0.47 -23.11 -18.62
CA ALA A 170 -0.27 -21.81 -19.20
C ALA A 170 1.23 -21.50 -19.39
N TYR A 171 1.54 -20.54 -20.24
CA TYR A 171 2.84 -19.89 -20.31
C TYR A 171 2.78 -18.52 -19.63
N GLN A 172 3.72 -18.25 -18.75
CA GLN A 172 4.03 -16.92 -18.23
C GLN A 172 5.20 -16.34 -19.00
N VAL A 173 5.06 -15.11 -19.50
CA VAL A 173 6.08 -14.39 -20.26
C VAL A 173 6.20 -12.97 -19.72
N GLU A 174 7.39 -12.59 -19.30
CA GLU A 174 7.67 -11.19 -19.02
C GLU A 174 7.97 -10.45 -20.33
N VAL A 175 7.33 -9.31 -20.52
CA VAL A 175 7.48 -8.48 -21.73
C VAL A 175 7.88 -7.08 -21.29
N ALA A 176 9.11 -6.68 -21.63
CA ALA A 176 9.55 -5.31 -21.46
C ALA A 176 8.81 -4.42 -22.47
N ASP A 177 8.06 -3.44 -21.98
CA ASP A 177 7.34 -2.50 -22.82
C ASP A 177 8.32 -1.69 -23.68
N SER A 178 7.96 -1.45 -24.94
CA SER A 178 8.69 -0.55 -25.84
C SER A 178 8.22 0.91 -25.73
N GLY A 179 7.26 1.18 -24.84
CA GLY A 179 6.69 2.50 -24.61
C GLY A 179 7.54 3.42 -23.72
N THR A 180 6.97 4.57 -23.38
CA THR A 180 7.57 5.52 -22.43
C THR A 180 7.43 5.03 -21.00
N ALA A 181 8.29 5.47 -20.07
CA ALA A 181 8.24 5.14 -18.65
C ALA A 181 6.90 5.40 -17.96
N GLU A 182 6.08 6.20 -18.58
CA GLU A 182 4.72 6.49 -18.09
C GLU A 182 3.71 5.38 -18.43
N SER A 183 4.02 4.52 -19.41
CA SER A 183 3.17 3.39 -19.81
C SER A 183 3.73 2.05 -19.33
N GLY A 184 4.92 2.09 -18.65
CA GLY A 184 5.41 0.98 -18.62
C GLY A 184 6.34 0.17 -17.93
N GLY A 185 7.17 -0.17 -17.65
CA GLY A 185 7.95 -1.25 -17.04
C GLY A 185 7.77 -2.58 -17.74
N VAL A 186 7.77 -3.62 -16.95
CA VAL A 186 7.59 -5.01 -17.40
C VAL A 186 6.13 -5.41 -17.25
N ARG A 187 5.60 -6.13 -18.25
CA ARG A 187 4.29 -6.77 -18.18
C ARG A 187 4.42 -8.27 -18.06
N THR A 188 3.64 -8.86 -17.19
CA THR A 188 3.52 -10.31 -17.10
C THR A 188 2.30 -10.76 -17.91
N VAL A 189 2.54 -11.42 -19.05
CA VAL A 189 1.50 -11.99 -19.90
C VAL A 189 1.39 -13.47 -19.60
N VAL A 190 0.17 -13.92 -19.28
CA VAL A 190 -0.14 -15.36 -19.08
C VAL A 190 -1.04 -15.83 -20.22
N LEU A 191 -0.63 -16.89 -20.91
CA LEU A 191 -1.29 -17.45 -22.07
C LEU A 191 -1.67 -18.90 -21.81
N ASP A 192 -2.90 -19.29 -22.13
CA ASP A 192 -3.32 -20.70 -22.14
C ASP A 192 -2.39 -21.51 -23.06
N ALA A 193 -1.76 -22.55 -22.54
CA ALA A 193 -0.75 -23.33 -23.26
C ALA A 193 -1.33 -24.23 -24.37
N ALA A 194 -2.65 -24.40 -24.43
CA ALA A 194 -3.32 -25.16 -25.46
C ALA A 194 -3.85 -24.29 -26.61
N SER A 195 -4.44 -23.12 -26.29
CA SER A 195 -5.11 -22.24 -27.27
C SER A 195 -4.32 -20.98 -27.58
N GLY A 196 -3.42 -20.57 -26.70
CA GLY A 196 -2.74 -19.28 -26.78
C GLY A 196 -3.64 -18.09 -26.44
N THR A 197 -4.79 -18.34 -25.80
CA THR A 197 -5.68 -17.29 -25.32
C THR A 197 -5.00 -16.54 -24.17
N VAL A 198 -5.12 -15.22 -24.13
CA VAL A 198 -4.59 -14.40 -23.04
C VAL A 198 -5.45 -14.64 -21.78
N LEU A 199 -4.85 -15.15 -20.72
CA LEU A 199 -5.48 -15.34 -19.43
C LEU A 199 -5.28 -14.11 -18.53
N SER A 200 -4.11 -13.46 -18.61
CA SER A 200 -3.86 -12.17 -17.97
C SER A 200 -2.72 -11.43 -18.67
N ASN A 201 -2.70 -10.10 -18.51
CA ASN A 201 -1.65 -9.20 -18.98
C ASN A 201 -1.50 -8.09 -17.95
N VAL A 202 -0.72 -8.34 -16.89
CA VAL A 202 -0.61 -7.47 -15.71
C VAL A 202 0.69 -6.68 -15.80
N GLN A 203 0.64 -5.40 -15.45
CA GLN A 203 1.83 -4.58 -15.27
C GLN A 203 2.52 -4.98 -13.97
N ALA A 204 3.84 -5.07 -13.99
CA ALA A 204 4.62 -5.46 -12.81
C ALA A 204 4.77 -4.32 -11.79
N ASP A 205 4.76 -3.07 -12.26
CA ASP A 205 4.91 -1.90 -11.41
C ASP A 205 3.54 -1.44 -10.87
N ASP A 206 3.43 -1.22 -9.58
CA ASP A 206 2.30 -0.53 -8.96
C ASP A 206 2.44 0.98 -9.19
N SER A 207 1.32 1.65 -9.45
CA SER A 207 1.27 3.05 -9.86
C SER A 207 0.21 3.82 -9.08
N PHE A 208 0.56 4.97 -8.53
CA PHE A 208 -0.34 5.81 -7.74
C PHE A 208 -1.58 6.30 -8.50
N LEU A 209 -1.47 6.45 -9.82
CA LEU A 209 -2.56 6.85 -10.70
C LEU A 209 -2.95 5.73 -11.63
N SER A 210 -4.26 5.50 -11.80
CA SER A 210 -4.75 4.56 -12.80
C SER A 210 -4.30 4.95 -14.23
N PRO A 211 -4.05 3.97 -15.12
CA PRO A 211 -3.74 4.25 -16.52
C PRO A 211 -4.82 5.11 -17.20
N ALA A 212 -6.09 4.94 -16.84
CA ALA A 212 -7.19 5.75 -17.36
C ALA A 212 -7.08 7.21 -16.92
N LEU A 213 -6.78 7.46 -15.63
CA LEU A 213 -6.57 8.82 -15.13
C LEU A 213 -5.35 9.47 -15.77
N GLN A 214 -4.24 8.76 -15.89
CA GLN A 214 -3.04 9.25 -16.56
C GLN A 214 -3.35 9.70 -17.99
N ARG A 215 -4.08 8.88 -18.79
CA ARG A 215 -4.52 9.26 -20.14
C ARG A 215 -5.43 10.48 -20.14
N LYS A 216 -6.39 10.55 -19.20
CA LYS A 216 -7.31 11.69 -19.06
C LYS A 216 -6.58 13.00 -18.73
N LEU A 217 -5.57 12.95 -17.89
CA LEU A 217 -4.76 14.12 -17.54
C LEU A 217 -3.89 14.57 -18.71
N ARG A 218 -3.33 13.64 -19.49
CA ARG A 218 -2.58 13.93 -20.72
C ARG A 218 -3.46 14.57 -21.79
N ALA A 219 -4.65 14.02 -22.05
CA ALA A 219 -5.59 14.53 -23.07
C ALA A 219 -6.04 15.96 -22.80
N ARG A 220 -6.06 16.41 -21.54
CA ARG A 220 -6.33 17.81 -21.17
C ARG A 220 -5.20 18.76 -21.52
N GLY A 221 -4.04 18.24 -21.93
CA GLY A 221 -2.81 19.01 -22.04
C GLY A 221 -1.92 18.84 -23.25
N GLU A 222 -2.38 18.35 -24.39
CA GLU A 222 -1.67 17.76 -25.47
C GLU A 222 -0.80 18.59 -26.42
N ARG A 223 0.44 18.27 -26.63
CA ARG A 223 1.13 17.68 -27.78
C ARG A 223 2.53 17.25 -27.36
N LEU A 224 2.75 15.95 -27.27
CA LEU A 224 4.07 15.39 -27.06
C LEU A 224 4.71 15.10 -28.42
N ASN A 225 5.90 15.65 -28.60
CA ASN A 225 6.78 15.31 -29.73
C ASN A 225 7.57 14.05 -29.34
N PRO A 226 7.52 12.96 -30.09
CA PRO A 226 8.29 11.76 -29.76
C PRO A 226 9.76 11.99 -30.09
N ALA A 227 10.59 12.11 -29.07
CA ALA A 227 12.03 12.06 -29.23
C ALA A 227 12.50 10.64 -28.93
N THR A 228 12.77 9.89 -29.99
CA THR A 228 13.51 8.64 -29.96
C THR A 228 14.92 8.88 -29.45
N GLY A 229 15.26 8.29 -28.30
CA GLY A 229 16.62 8.29 -27.74
C GLY A 229 17.12 6.86 -27.58
N LEU A 230 17.92 6.39 -28.54
CA LEU A 230 18.71 5.17 -28.42
C LEU A 230 19.77 5.34 -27.32
N PHE A 231 19.83 4.39 -26.40
CA PHE A 231 20.83 4.37 -25.33
C PHE A 231 22.11 3.65 -25.75
N THR A 232 23.23 4.34 -25.56
CA THR A 232 24.55 3.72 -25.48
C THR A 232 24.94 3.57 -24.01
N PRO A 233 25.36 2.40 -23.51
CA PRO A 233 25.74 2.25 -22.11
C PRO A 233 27.09 2.94 -21.84
N ALA A 234 27.12 3.81 -20.83
CA ALA A 234 28.35 4.38 -20.31
C ALA A 234 29.07 3.36 -19.43
N ALA A 235 30.34 3.18 -19.65
CA ALA A 235 31.24 2.30 -18.91
C ALA A 235 31.33 2.68 -17.41
N PRO A 236 31.52 1.70 -16.50
CA PRO A 236 31.64 1.98 -15.08
C PRO A 236 32.96 2.67 -14.74
N ALA A 237 32.88 3.80 -14.05
CA ALA A 237 34.06 4.46 -13.48
C ALA A 237 34.58 3.65 -12.29
N THR A 238 35.69 2.94 -12.46
CA THR A 238 36.42 2.30 -11.39
C THR A 238 37.32 3.34 -10.70
N GLY A 239 36.85 3.89 -9.59
CA GLY A 239 37.67 4.69 -8.68
C GLY A 239 37.76 4.00 -7.33
N LYS A 240 38.84 3.33 -7.01
CA LYS A 240 39.17 2.89 -5.66
C LYS A 240 39.49 4.11 -4.79
N ALA A 241 38.54 4.57 -3.95
CA ALA A 241 38.83 5.54 -2.92
C ALA A 241 39.49 4.83 -1.73
N ALA A 242 40.65 5.27 -1.33
CA ALA A 242 41.33 4.83 -0.13
C ALA A 242 40.47 5.10 1.11
N LYS A 243 40.26 4.07 1.94
CA LYS A 243 39.58 4.19 3.23
C LYS A 243 40.40 5.07 4.18
N ALA A 244 39.94 6.29 4.41
CA ALA A 244 40.41 7.10 5.54
C ALA A 244 39.75 6.58 6.83
N ALA A 245 40.51 6.48 7.91
CA ALA A 245 40.03 5.99 9.21
C ALA A 245 38.82 6.81 9.71
N GLY A 246 37.71 6.13 10.05
CA GLY A 246 36.49 6.72 10.59
C GLY A 246 35.33 6.96 9.62
N PHE A 247 35.49 6.73 8.33
CA PHE A 247 34.42 6.87 7.33
C PHE A 247 34.17 5.56 6.56
N PRO A 248 32.93 5.28 6.12
CA PRO A 248 31.71 6.09 6.28
C PRO A 248 31.10 6.00 7.70
N ALA A 249 30.48 7.09 8.19
CA ALA A 249 29.84 7.18 9.48
C ALA A 249 28.40 7.72 9.36
N ALA A 250 27.50 7.23 10.22
CA ALA A 250 26.15 7.77 10.33
C ALA A 250 26.19 9.23 10.80
N ALA A 251 25.40 10.09 10.19
CA ALA A 251 25.33 11.51 10.52
C ALA A 251 23.86 11.98 10.55
N LYS A 252 23.62 13.12 11.22
CA LYS A 252 22.32 13.79 11.24
C LYS A 252 22.41 15.07 10.42
N GLY A 253 21.56 15.18 9.41
CA GLY A 253 21.40 16.34 8.55
C GLY A 253 20.04 16.99 8.70
N THR A 254 19.81 18.06 7.93
CA THR A 254 18.53 18.78 7.88
C THR A 254 18.15 18.99 6.42
N GLY A 255 16.89 18.70 6.09
CA GLY A 255 16.32 18.94 4.76
C GLY A 255 15.24 20.01 4.77
N ALA A 256 15.15 20.81 3.72
CA ALA A 256 14.03 21.69 3.46
C ALA A 256 13.08 21.01 2.47
N SER A 257 11.90 20.61 2.95
CA SER A 257 10.86 19.88 2.22
C SER A 257 9.97 20.82 1.41
N PHE A 258 9.35 20.34 0.33
CA PHE A 258 8.28 21.04 -0.38
C PHE A 258 7.02 21.22 0.49
N PHE A 259 6.70 20.23 1.36
CA PHE A 259 5.37 20.06 1.93
C PHE A 259 5.32 20.23 3.44
N VAL A 260 6.39 19.88 4.15
CA VAL A 260 6.39 19.75 5.62
C VAL A 260 7.43 20.62 6.31
N GLY A 261 8.06 21.54 5.58
CA GLY A 261 9.04 22.49 6.11
C GLY A 261 10.41 21.85 6.37
N SER A 262 11.08 22.23 7.45
CA SER A 262 12.39 21.67 7.80
C SER A 262 12.24 20.32 8.49
N VAL A 263 12.91 19.29 7.97
CA VAL A 263 12.85 17.92 8.50
C VAL A 263 14.25 17.40 8.88
N PRO A 264 14.36 16.56 9.94
CA PRO A 264 15.60 15.87 10.23
C PRO A 264 15.84 14.73 9.24
N LEU A 265 17.08 14.55 8.80
CA LEU A 265 17.49 13.47 7.91
C LEU A 265 18.63 12.68 8.55
N SER A 266 18.53 11.36 8.48
CA SER A 266 19.69 10.48 8.71
C SER A 266 20.48 10.37 7.41
N THR A 267 21.78 10.61 7.48
CA THR A 267 22.67 10.68 6.32
C THR A 267 23.95 9.88 6.61
N THR A 268 24.80 9.74 5.62
CA THR A 268 26.12 9.13 5.80
C THR A 268 27.20 10.14 5.46
N GLN A 269 28.11 10.37 6.41
CA GLN A 269 29.33 11.11 6.17
C GLN A 269 30.35 10.19 5.50
N THR A 270 30.78 10.53 4.31
CA THR A 270 31.69 9.72 3.48
C THR A 270 33.15 10.18 3.56
N ALA A 271 33.35 11.45 3.94
CA ALA A 271 34.66 12.05 4.20
C ALA A 271 34.49 13.32 5.06
N LYS A 272 35.59 13.96 5.46
CA LYS A 272 35.54 15.28 6.14
C LYS A 272 34.80 16.28 5.23
N LYS A 273 33.70 16.84 5.73
CA LYS A 273 32.80 17.74 4.94
C LYS A 273 32.23 17.11 3.66
N SER A 274 31.93 15.79 3.68
CA SER A 274 31.26 15.15 2.57
C SER A 274 30.17 14.21 3.11
N PHE A 275 28.92 14.41 2.66
CA PHE A 275 27.73 13.68 3.11
C PHE A 275 26.92 13.20 1.91
N THR A 276 26.21 12.08 2.08
CA THR A 276 25.27 11.52 1.09
C THR A 276 23.91 11.26 1.72
N LEU A 277 22.84 11.29 0.91
CA LEU A 277 21.48 10.92 1.33
C LEU A 277 21.33 9.40 1.41
N LYS A 278 22.15 8.79 2.26
CA LYS A 278 22.12 7.37 2.59
C LYS A 278 21.99 7.20 4.08
N ASP A 279 20.94 6.52 4.52
CA ASP A 279 20.65 6.24 5.93
C ASP A 279 21.09 4.82 6.29
N SER A 280 22.25 4.70 6.93
CA SER A 280 22.76 3.41 7.42
C SER A 280 22.00 2.87 8.64
N THR A 281 21.20 3.71 9.32
CA THR A 281 20.42 3.32 10.51
C THR A 281 19.12 2.62 10.16
N ARG A 282 18.66 2.75 8.88
CA ARG A 282 17.46 2.11 8.34
C ARG A 282 17.81 1.23 7.12
N GLY A 283 18.69 0.25 7.34
CA GLY A 283 19.00 -0.78 6.36
C GLY A 283 19.65 -0.26 5.05
N ASN A 284 20.38 0.86 5.12
CA ASN A 284 20.99 1.54 4.00
C ASN A 284 19.97 2.14 2.98
N THR A 285 18.86 2.68 3.48
CA THR A 285 17.94 3.50 2.69
C THR A 285 18.70 4.61 1.96
N GLU A 286 18.44 4.80 0.68
CA GLU A 286 19.18 5.76 -0.13
C GLU A 286 18.29 6.36 -1.22
N THR A 287 18.37 7.69 -1.40
CA THR A 287 17.70 8.42 -2.49
C THR A 287 18.73 8.97 -3.45
N ARG A 288 18.52 8.73 -4.77
CA ARG A 288 19.38 9.18 -5.87
C ARG A 288 18.61 9.98 -6.92
N ASP A 289 19.34 10.74 -7.72
CA ASP A 289 18.83 11.53 -8.85
C ASP A 289 18.88 10.71 -10.13
N ALA A 290 17.74 10.49 -10.78
CA ALA A 290 17.65 9.84 -12.08
C ALA A 290 18.08 10.77 -13.23
N GLY A 291 18.18 12.10 -12.99
CA GLY A 291 18.65 13.07 -13.97
C GLY A 291 17.71 13.24 -15.17
N ASP A 292 16.41 13.21 -14.92
CA ASP A 292 15.33 13.29 -15.91
C ASP A 292 15.36 12.14 -16.94
N LYS A 293 15.89 10.98 -16.50
CA LYS A 293 15.99 9.75 -17.30
C LYS A 293 15.15 8.64 -16.69
N GLU A 294 14.69 7.77 -17.54
CA GLU A 294 14.00 6.54 -17.19
C GLU A 294 15.05 5.46 -16.91
N LEU A 295 15.44 5.34 -15.65
CA LEU A 295 16.50 4.41 -15.24
C LEU A 295 15.89 3.09 -14.76
N GLU A 296 16.25 1.98 -15.40
CA GLU A 296 15.86 0.62 -15.01
C GLU A 296 16.52 0.14 -13.70
N LYS A 297 17.66 0.71 -13.32
CA LYS A 297 18.44 0.27 -12.16
C LYS A 297 18.75 1.43 -11.24
N PHE A 298 18.47 1.23 -9.96
CA PHE A 298 18.81 2.19 -8.90
C PHE A 298 20.28 2.62 -8.94
N SER A 299 21.20 1.69 -9.23
CA SER A 299 22.64 1.96 -9.27
C SER A 299 23.06 2.99 -10.31
N SER A 300 22.26 3.18 -11.36
CA SER A 300 22.50 4.15 -12.43
C SER A 300 22.18 5.58 -12.02
N GLY A 301 21.39 5.78 -10.95
CA GLY A 301 21.10 7.10 -10.40
C GLY A 301 22.32 7.76 -9.74
N LYS A 302 22.41 9.09 -9.86
CA LYS A 302 23.49 9.87 -9.25
C LYS A 302 23.21 10.11 -7.76
N ALA A 303 24.18 9.80 -6.89
CA ALA A 303 24.06 10.10 -5.47
C ALA A 303 24.05 11.62 -5.22
N PHE A 304 23.15 12.07 -4.36
CA PHE A 304 23.17 13.45 -3.84
C PHE A 304 24.33 13.60 -2.84
N THR A 305 25.06 14.72 -2.93
CA THR A 305 26.17 15.04 -2.05
C THR A 305 26.03 16.43 -1.45
N SER A 306 26.51 16.63 -0.22
CA SER A 306 26.52 17.92 0.47
C SER A 306 27.78 18.09 1.29
N THR A 307 28.32 19.31 1.35
CA THR A 307 29.45 19.66 2.21
C THR A 307 29.04 20.13 3.60
N THR A 308 27.78 20.52 3.77
CA THR A 308 27.22 21.09 5.01
C THR A 308 26.21 20.19 5.70
N ASN A 309 25.86 19.05 5.09
CA ASN A 309 24.77 18.17 5.52
C ASN A 309 23.40 18.87 5.63
N ARG A 310 23.20 19.91 4.80
CA ARG A 310 21.92 20.59 4.57
C ARG A 310 21.46 20.31 3.16
N TRP A 311 20.17 20.04 2.97
CA TRP A 311 19.62 19.48 1.75
C TRP A 311 18.37 20.22 1.32
N GLY A 312 18.27 20.52 0.01
CA GLY A 312 17.11 21.20 -0.56
C GLY A 312 16.99 22.65 -0.11
N ASN A 313 15.95 23.33 -0.62
CA ASN A 313 15.61 24.70 -0.24
C ASN A 313 14.08 24.93 -0.15
N GLY A 314 13.29 23.85 -0.22
CA GLY A 314 11.82 23.89 -0.18
C GLY A 314 11.17 24.29 -1.50
N THR A 315 11.94 24.40 -2.59
CA THR A 315 11.43 24.80 -3.92
C THR A 315 12.00 23.91 -5.03
N THR A 316 11.39 23.97 -6.21
CA THR A 316 11.82 23.24 -7.41
C THR A 316 13.16 23.73 -7.99
N SER A 317 13.67 24.87 -7.54
CA SER A 317 14.97 25.39 -7.98
C SER A 317 16.17 24.58 -7.47
N ASN A 318 15.95 23.69 -6.50
CA ASN A 318 16.99 22.80 -5.96
C ASN A 318 16.51 21.33 -6.05
N ARG A 319 17.16 20.55 -6.92
CA ARG A 319 16.83 19.13 -7.15
C ARG A 319 16.87 18.28 -5.86
N ALA A 320 17.74 18.61 -4.91
CA ALA A 320 17.80 17.89 -3.63
C ALA A 320 16.53 18.08 -2.79
N THR A 321 15.62 19.03 -3.09
CA THR A 321 14.36 19.18 -2.36
C THR A 321 13.45 17.95 -2.55
N ALA A 322 13.32 17.44 -3.77
CA ALA A 322 12.57 16.19 -4.02
C ALA A 322 13.19 15.01 -3.27
N ALA A 323 14.52 14.95 -3.24
CA ALA A 323 15.22 13.90 -2.50
C ALA A 323 15.04 14.00 -0.97
N VAL A 324 14.86 15.22 -0.43
CA VAL A 324 14.51 15.44 0.99
C VAL A 324 13.17 14.80 1.31
N ASP A 325 12.13 15.09 0.51
CA ASP A 325 10.78 14.57 0.75
C ASP A 325 10.73 13.04 0.59
N ALA A 326 11.35 12.50 -0.47
CA ALA A 326 11.45 11.06 -0.69
C ALA A 326 12.19 10.34 0.45
N GLN A 327 13.36 10.85 0.87
CA GLN A 327 14.15 10.24 1.97
C GLN A 327 13.40 10.32 3.30
N TYR A 328 12.72 11.45 3.58
CA TYR A 328 11.89 11.63 4.77
C TYR A 328 10.68 10.70 4.76
N GLY A 329 9.98 10.60 3.63
CA GLY A 329 8.83 9.72 3.45
C GLY A 329 9.19 8.24 3.66
N ILE A 330 10.29 7.79 3.04
CA ILE A 330 10.79 6.42 3.21
C ILE A 330 11.16 6.15 4.68
N ALA A 331 11.91 7.08 5.31
CA ALA A 331 12.31 6.92 6.71
C ALA A 331 11.08 6.84 7.64
N SER A 332 10.08 7.70 7.41
CA SER A 332 8.82 7.71 8.17
C SER A 332 8.04 6.41 8.00
N THR A 333 7.96 5.88 6.77
CA THR A 333 7.29 4.62 6.47
C THR A 333 7.97 3.43 7.15
N LEU A 334 9.30 3.34 7.06
CA LEU A 334 10.05 2.26 7.71
C LEU A 334 9.94 2.33 9.25
N ASP A 335 9.98 3.54 9.81
CA ASP A 335 9.80 3.75 11.26
C ASP A 335 8.39 3.39 11.72
N PHE A 336 7.36 3.73 10.93
CA PHE A 336 5.98 3.33 11.18
C PHE A 336 5.85 1.81 11.25
N TYR A 337 6.26 1.09 10.20
CA TYR A 337 6.16 -0.37 10.16
C TYR A 337 6.96 -1.04 11.28
N LYS A 338 8.15 -0.52 11.58
CA LYS A 338 8.97 -1.02 12.69
C LYS A 338 8.33 -0.76 14.05
N LYS A 339 7.84 0.46 14.30
CA LYS A 339 7.26 0.86 15.59
C LYS A 339 5.89 0.21 15.82
N ALA A 340 5.03 0.19 14.80
CA ALA A 340 3.68 -0.34 14.92
C ALA A 340 3.64 -1.89 14.90
N PHE A 341 4.52 -2.54 14.14
CA PHE A 341 4.40 -3.97 13.84
C PHE A 341 5.70 -4.76 14.02
N GLY A 342 6.80 -4.12 14.41
CA GLY A 342 8.11 -4.77 14.52
C GLY A 342 8.73 -5.18 13.17
N ARG A 343 8.11 -4.76 12.02
CA ARG A 343 8.59 -5.09 10.68
C ARG A 343 9.88 -4.34 10.36
N LYS A 344 10.90 -5.07 9.93
CA LYS A 344 12.25 -4.55 9.66
C LYS A 344 12.48 -4.43 8.16
N GLY A 345 12.16 -3.27 7.58
CA GLY A 345 12.21 -3.06 6.13
C GLY A 345 10.95 -3.56 5.42
N ILE A 346 10.86 -3.28 4.11
CA ILE A 346 9.68 -3.61 3.30
C ILE A 346 9.46 -5.13 3.21
N LYS A 347 10.53 -5.89 2.99
CA LYS A 347 10.51 -7.37 2.92
C LYS A 347 10.76 -8.06 4.27
N ASN A 348 10.73 -7.31 5.38
CA ASN A 348 11.05 -7.80 6.73
C ASN A 348 12.45 -8.47 6.85
N ASP A 349 13.37 -8.10 5.96
CA ASP A 349 14.74 -8.63 5.85
C ASP A 349 15.81 -7.70 6.43
N GLY A 350 15.39 -6.59 7.07
CA GLY A 350 16.26 -5.58 7.63
C GLY A 350 16.87 -4.62 6.62
N ARG A 351 16.57 -4.78 5.33
CA ARG A 351 17.05 -3.88 4.27
C ARG A 351 16.20 -2.62 4.21
N GLY A 352 16.85 -1.49 3.88
CA GLY A 352 16.17 -0.23 3.62
C GLY A 352 15.59 -0.16 2.21
N ALA A 353 14.64 0.75 2.02
CA ALA A 353 14.10 1.05 0.71
C ALA A 353 15.00 2.05 -0.05
N ARG A 354 14.83 2.11 -1.36
CA ARG A 354 15.59 2.96 -2.27
C ARG A 354 14.64 3.83 -3.07
N ALA A 355 15.11 4.99 -3.53
CA ALA A 355 14.31 5.87 -4.37
C ALA A 355 15.15 6.53 -5.48
N LEU A 356 14.53 6.70 -6.64
CA LEU A 356 14.99 7.57 -7.72
C LEU A 356 14.00 8.73 -7.83
N VAL A 357 14.46 9.95 -7.59
CA VAL A 357 13.70 11.18 -7.86
C VAL A 357 14.10 11.76 -9.22
N HIS A 358 13.28 12.65 -9.77
CA HIS A 358 13.47 13.19 -11.13
C HIS A 358 13.51 12.07 -12.18
N PHE A 359 12.57 11.13 -12.04
CA PHE A 359 12.43 10.00 -12.94
C PHE A 359 11.70 10.42 -14.21
N GLY A 360 12.35 10.27 -15.37
CA GLY A 360 11.79 10.66 -16.65
C GLY A 360 11.59 12.17 -16.83
N LYS A 361 11.03 12.58 -17.97
CA LYS A 361 10.67 13.97 -18.25
C LYS A 361 9.17 14.16 -18.21
N LYS A 362 8.68 15.11 -17.40
CA LYS A 362 7.26 15.43 -17.27
C LYS A 362 6.41 14.23 -16.82
N VAL A 363 6.99 13.34 -16.02
CA VAL A 363 6.28 12.21 -15.44
C VAL A 363 5.43 12.71 -14.27
N GLY A 364 4.10 12.69 -14.45
CA GLY A 364 3.12 13.07 -13.44
C GLY A 364 2.64 11.85 -12.65
N ASN A 365 3.56 10.99 -12.16
CA ASN A 365 3.23 9.81 -11.40
C ASN A 365 4.35 9.40 -10.42
N ALA A 366 4.02 8.50 -9.51
CA ALA A 366 4.94 7.78 -8.64
C ALA A 366 4.68 6.26 -8.78
N PHE A 367 5.70 5.43 -8.52
CA PHE A 367 5.63 3.99 -8.74
C PHE A 367 6.47 3.25 -7.70
N TRP A 368 5.96 2.12 -7.19
CA TRP A 368 6.79 1.07 -6.64
C TRP A 368 7.19 0.12 -7.77
N SER A 369 8.49 -0.07 -7.98
CA SER A 369 9.02 -1.01 -8.97
C SER A 369 9.65 -2.23 -8.28
N PRO A 370 9.02 -3.41 -8.37
CA PRO A 370 9.57 -4.66 -7.83
C PRO A 370 10.92 -5.02 -8.46
N ASP A 371 11.12 -4.76 -9.74
CA ASP A 371 12.35 -5.08 -10.49
C ASP A 371 13.54 -4.23 -10.03
N CYS A 372 13.32 -2.94 -9.86
CA CYS A 372 14.27 -2.04 -9.24
C CYS A 372 14.45 -2.32 -7.74
N GLY A 373 13.39 -2.82 -7.08
CA GLY A 373 13.25 -2.84 -5.63
C GLY A 373 13.35 -1.43 -5.06
N CYS A 374 12.74 -0.46 -5.74
CA CYS A 374 12.85 0.95 -5.44
C CYS A 374 11.60 1.75 -5.83
N MET A 375 11.48 2.94 -5.23
CA MET A 375 10.53 3.97 -5.59
C MET A 375 11.03 4.79 -6.77
N LEU A 376 10.14 5.11 -7.70
CA LEU A 376 10.37 6.00 -8.83
C LEU A 376 9.43 7.20 -8.72
N TYR A 377 9.97 8.43 -8.68
CA TYR A 377 9.20 9.64 -8.53
C TYR A 377 9.41 10.59 -9.70
N GLY A 378 8.33 10.90 -10.43
CA GLY A 378 8.32 11.93 -11.44
C GLY A 378 8.19 13.33 -10.86
N ASP A 379 8.59 14.33 -11.64
CA ASP A 379 8.57 15.74 -11.25
C ASP A 379 7.23 16.45 -11.49
N GLY A 380 6.24 15.68 -11.93
CA GLY A 380 4.98 16.24 -12.41
C GLY A 380 5.01 16.56 -13.90
N ASP A 381 3.81 16.76 -14.47
CA ASP A 381 3.60 17.08 -15.88
C ASP A 381 3.71 18.60 -16.18
N GLY A 382 3.90 19.39 -15.13
CA GLY A 382 3.94 20.85 -15.18
C GLY A 382 2.59 21.55 -15.35
N ARG A 383 1.47 20.80 -15.23
CA ARG A 383 0.09 21.30 -15.36
C ARG A 383 -0.79 20.83 -14.23
N THR A 384 -1.10 19.54 -14.20
CA THR A 384 -1.88 18.92 -13.12
C THR A 384 -1.04 18.79 -11.87
N PHE A 385 0.19 18.32 -12.05
CA PHE A 385 1.18 18.20 -11.00
C PHE A 385 2.34 19.15 -11.30
N THR A 386 2.45 20.21 -10.54
CA THR A 386 3.50 21.24 -10.70
C THR A 386 4.71 21.01 -9.80
N LYS A 387 4.69 19.91 -9.04
CA LYS A 387 5.75 19.49 -8.12
C LYS A 387 5.98 17.99 -8.22
N PRO A 388 7.16 17.50 -7.80
CA PRO A 388 7.42 16.07 -7.66
C PRO A 388 6.40 15.36 -6.76
N LEU A 389 6.04 14.12 -7.13
CA LEU A 389 5.02 13.34 -6.42
C LEU A 389 5.58 12.65 -5.17
N VAL A 390 6.38 13.34 -4.39
CA VAL A 390 7.10 12.86 -3.19
C VAL A 390 6.37 13.19 -1.88
N VAL A 391 5.05 13.29 -1.91
CA VAL A 391 4.23 13.55 -0.71
C VAL A 391 4.30 12.35 0.23
N LEU A 392 4.15 12.59 1.52
CA LEU A 392 4.36 11.55 2.55
C LEU A 392 3.38 10.39 2.43
N ASP A 393 2.10 10.66 2.24
CA ASP A 393 1.05 9.67 2.05
C ASP A 393 1.24 8.85 0.76
N VAL A 394 1.66 9.52 -0.35
CA VAL A 394 2.04 8.86 -1.62
C VAL A 394 3.23 7.92 -1.40
N THR A 395 4.28 8.40 -0.73
CA THR A 395 5.45 7.55 -0.43
C THR A 395 5.08 6.37 0.48
N GLY A 396 4.20 6.60 1.46
CA GLY A 396 3.68 5.55 2.34
C GLY A 396 2.82 4.53 1.59
N HIS A 397 1.99 4.98 0.65
CA HIS A 397 1.16 4.16 -0.23
C HIS A 397 2.03 3.24 -1.08
N GLU A 398 2.93 3.79 -1.85
CA GLU A 398 3.78 3.02 -2.76
C GLU A 398 4.67 1.99 -2.05
N LEU A 399 5.30 2.37 -0.94
CA LEU A 399 6.09 1.42 -0.16
C LEU A 399 5.22 0.33 0.47
N SER A 400 3.94 0.59 0.67
CA SER A 400 3.00 -0.42 1.19
C SER A 400 2.62 -1.44 0.13
N HIS A 401 2.64 -1.11 -1.18
CA HIS A 401 2.59 -2.12 -2.24
C HIS A 401 3.72 -3.12 -2.08
N GLY A 402 4.95 -2.67 -1.84
CA GLY A 402 6.07 -3.56 -1.55
C GLY A 402 5.88 -4.44 -0.30
N VAL A 403 5.10 -3.98 0.69
CA VAL A 403 4.71 -4.82 1.84
C VAL A 403 3.65 -5.85 1.43
N VAL A 404 2.67 -5.48 0.61
CA VAL A 404 1.65 -6.39 0.05
C VAL A 404 2.32 -7.46 -0.79
N ASP A 405 3.23 -7.10 -1.70
CA ASP A 405 4.01 -8.03 -2.54
C ASP A 405 4.79 -9.04 -1.71
N ALA A 406 5.46 -8.55 -0.65
CA ALA A 406 6.26 -9.40 0.23
C ALA A 406 5.41 -10.28 1.18
N THR A 407 4.08 -10.16 1.16
CA THR A 407 3.16 -10.89 2.03
C THR A 407 2.06 -11.59 1.23
N ALA A 408 0.87 -11.01 1.11
CA ALA A 408 -0.26 -11.64 0.42
C ALA A 408 -0.09 -11.67 -1.11
N ASN A 409 0.74 -10.80 -1.68
CA ASN A 409 0.98 -10.69 -3.11
C ASN A 409 -0.32 -10.58 -3.92
N LEU A 410 -1.20 -9.66 -3.50
CA LEU A 410 -2.50 -9.44 -4.12
C LEU A 410 -2.32 -8.88 -5.54
N GLN A 411 -2.89 -9.55 -6.52
CA GLN A 411 -2.69 -9.19 -7.93
C GLN A 411 -4.03 -8.94 -8.62
N PRO A 412 -4.09 -7.97 -9.57
CA PRO A 412 -5.23 -7.83 -10.45
C PRO A 412 -5.53 -9.15 -11.17
N THR A 413 -6.80 -9.45 -11.42
CA THR A 413 -7.18 -10.69 -12.12
C THR A 413 -7.13 -10.55 -13.62
N ARG A 414 -7.26 -9.32 -14.15
CA ARG A 414 -7.18 -9.03 -15.59
C ARG A 414 -6.73 -7.58 -15.84
N VAL A 415 -6.25 -7.34 -17.05
CA VAL A 415 -5.88 -6.02 -17.58
C VAL A 415 -6.50 -5.88 -18.97
N ASP A 416 -7.06 -4.72 -19.28
CA ASP A 416 -7.57 -4.44 -20.62
C ASP A 416 -6.45 -4.02 -21.61
N ILE A 417 -6.81 -3.81 -22.86
CA ILE A 417 -5.87 -3.39 -23.90
C ILE A 417 -5.28 -2.00 -23.67
N GLU A 418 -5.91 -1.22 -22.80
CA GLU A 418 -5.50 0.13 -22.43
C GLU A 418 -4.63 0.15 -21.18
N GLY A 419 -4.41 -1.02 -20.55
CA GLY A 419 -3.61 -1.18 -19.35
C GLY A 419 -4.37 -0.96 -18.04
N ASN A 420 -5.69 -0.74 -18.05
CA ASN A 420 -6.47 -0.65 -16.82
C ASN A 420 -6.55 -2.02 -16.16
N GLN A 421 -6.39 -2.02 -14.85
CA GLN A 421 -6.35 -3.23 -14.03
C GLN A 421 -7.71 -3.45 -13.33
N PHE A 422 -8.11 -4.71 -13.18
CA PHE A 422 -9.41 -5.08 -12.62
C PHE A 422 -9.30 -6.27 -11.67
N GLY A 423 -10.29 -6.38 -10.81
CA GLY A 423 -10.43 -7.49 -9.88
C GLY A 423 -10.25 -7.06 -8.43
N GLU A 424 -11.06 -7.67 -7.54
CA GLU A 424 -11.08 -7.32 -6.12
C GLU A 424 -9.74 -7.50 -5.40
N PRO A 425 -8.87 -8.51 -5.70
CA PRO A 425 -7.55 -8.58 -5.08
C PRO A 425 -6.66 -7.38 -5.41
N GLY A 426 -6.67 -6.88 -6.65
CA GLY A 426 -5.97 -5.65 -7.04
C GLY A 426 -6.55 -4.42 -6.32
N SER A 427 -7.89 -4.31 -6.26
CA SER A 427 -8.56 -3.24 -5.50
C SER A 427 -8.21 -3.27 -4.00
N LEU A 428 -8.03 -4.46 -3.44
CA LEU A 428 -7.61 -4.62 -2.05
C LEU A 428 -6.13 -4.24 -1.85
N ASN A 429 -5.26 -4.50 -2.83
CA ASN A 429 -3.86 -4.03 -2.83
C ASN A 429 -3.81 -2.50 -2.76
N GLU A 430 -4.52 -1.81 -3.65
CA GLU A 430 -4.65 -0.35 -3.66
C GLU A 430 -5.20 0.21 -2.34
N SER A 431 -6.26 -0.41 -1.81
CA SER A 431 -6.85 0.01 -0.54
C SER A 431 -5.89 -0.13 0.63
N LEU A 432 -5.15 -1.23 0.72
CA LEU A 432 -4.15 -1.44 1.78
C LEU A 432 -3.02 -0.42 1.69
N ALA A 433 -2.60 -0.07 0.48
CA ALA A 433 -1.63 0.97 0.23
C ALA A 433 -2.13 2.35 0.71
N ASP A 434 -3.38 2.73 0.40
CA ASP A 434 -4.02 3.95 0.89
C ASP A 434 -4.17 3.97 2.43
N ILE A 435 -4.59 2.85 3.02
CA ILE A 435 -4.76 2.70 4.48
C ILE A 435 -3.42 2.91 5.19
N PHE A 436 -2.37 2.24 4.73
CA PHE A 436 -1.07 2.35 5.38
C PHE A 436 -0.36 3.67 5.05
N GLY A 437 -0.57 4.26 3.86
CA GLY A 437 -0.13 5.60 3.52
C GLY A 437 -0.67 6.65 4.49
N SER A 438 -2.00 6.65 4.71
CA SER A 438 -2.63 7.49 5.74
C SER A 438 -2.09 7.19 7.14
N ALA A 439 -1.89 5.92 7.49
CA ALA A 439 -1.38 5.54 8.81
C ALA A 439 0.06 6.02 9.05
N VAL A 440 0.91 6.06 8.03
CA VAL A 440 2.25 6.67 8.08
C VAL A 440 2.15 8.15 8.40
N GLU A 441 1.23 8.87 7.75
CA GLU A 441 1.00 10.29 8.01
C GLU A 441 0.55 10.52 9.46
N PHE A 442 -0.43 9.76 9.95
CA PHE A 442 -0.85 9.80 11.37
C PHE A 442 0.28 9.46 12.34
N SER A 443 1.19 8.57 11.97
CA SER A 443 2.35 8.20 12.80
C SER A 443 3.38 9.31 12.90
N THR A 444 3.59 10.08 11.83
CA THR A 444 4.52 11.23 11.83
C THR A 444 3.93 12.44 12.53
N ASN A 445 2.62 12.64 12.46
CA ASN A 445 1.87 13.73 13.09
C ASN A 445 2.54 15.10 12.90
N ASN A 446 2.90 15.45 11.66
CA ASN A 446 3.59 16.69 11.37
C ASN A 446 2.62 17.89 11.41
N PRO A 447 2.88 18.93 12.24
CA PRO A 447 1.96 20.08 12.35
C PRO A 447 1.87 20.93 11.07
N LYS A 448 2.84 20.84 10.15
CA LYS A 448 2.81 21.50 8.83
C LYS A 448 1.97 20.71 7.81
N ASN A 449 1.72 19.43 8.07
CA ASN A 449 0.83 18.56 7.34
C ASN A 449 0.01 17.76 8.35
N PRO A 450 -1.07 18.33 8.94
CA PRO A 450 -1.90 17.63 9.91
C PRO A 450 -2.50 16.37 9.29
N PRO A 451 -2.29 15.19 9.92
CA PRO A 451 -2.67 13.92 9.32
C PRO A 451 -4.19 13.78 9.16
N ASN A 452 -4.60 13.19 8.07
CA ASN A 452 -5.98 13.08 7.67
C ASN A 452 -6.25 11.77 6.86
N TYR A 453 -7.42 11.62 6.24
CA TYR A 453 -7.81 10.45 5.44
C TYR A 453 -8.02 10.80 3.96
N LEU A 454 -7.32 11.81 3.49
CA LEU A 454 -7.20 12.13 2.07
C LEU A 454 -5.86 11.58 1.56
N LEU A 455 -5.78 11.19 0.31
CA LEU A 455 -4.57 10.78 -0.37
C LEU A 455 -4.22 11.82 -1.44
N GLY A 456 -2.97 12.28 -1.46
CA GLY A 456 -2.49 13.22 -2.45
C GLY A 456 -3.06 14.63 -2.33
N GLU A 457 -3.53 15.07 -1.15
CA GLU A 457 -4.13 16.40 -0.95
C GLU A 457 -3.12 17.54 -1.15
N LYS A 458 -1.81 17.25 -1.10
CA LYS A 458 -0.75 18.23 -1.34
C LYS A 458 -0.31 18.31 -2.80
N LEU A 459 -0.85 17.48 -3.67
CA LEU A 459 -0.51 17.46 -5.10
C LEU A 459 -1.09 18.64 -5.89
N GLY A 460 -1.97 19.43 -5.28
CA GLY A 460 -2.54 20.65 -5.90
C GLY A 460 -3.72 20.40 -6.83
N LEU A 461 -4.36 19.23 -6.72
CA LEU A 461 -5.53 18.87 -7.52
C LEU A 461 -6.74 19.78 -7.24
N ASP A 462 -7.57 20.02 -8.24
CA ASP A 462 -8.78 20.87 -8.13
C ASP A 462 -9.76 20.34 -7.07
N GLN A 463 -9.96 19.02 -7.01
CA GLN A 463 -10.81 18.39 -5.97
C GLN A 463 -10.15 18.29 -4.59
N LYS A 464 -8.87 18.79 -4.44
CA LYS A 464 -8.09 18.85 -3.20
C LYS A 464 -7.65 17.50 -2.62
N PHE A 465 -7.76 16.42 -3.35
CA PHE A 465 -7.29 15.08 -3.02
C PHE A 465 -7.29 14.21 -4.28
N LEU A 466 -6.58 13.12 -4.30
CA LEU A 466 -6.74 12.07 -5.32
C LEU A 466 -7.83 11.10 -4.89
N ARG A 467 -7.67 10.47 -3.74
CA ARG A 467 -8.65 9.56 -3.12
C ARG A 467 -8.98 9.99 -1.69
N ARG A 468 -10.07 9.47 -1.13
CA ARG A 468 -10.46 9.67 0.27
C ARG A 468 -11.15 8.44 0.84
N LEU A 469 -10.96 8.18 2.14
CA LEU A 469 -11.37 6.93 2.73
C LEU A 469 -12.79 6.93 3.31
N ASP A 470 -13.34 8.08 3.73
CA ASP A 470 -14.66 8.16 4.41
C ASP A 470 -15.86 8.07 3.46
N LYS A 471 -15.71 8.58 2.26
CA LYS A 471 -16.70 8.61 1.19
C LYS A 471 -16.00 8.65 -0.15
N PRO A 472 -15.48 7.50 -0.60
CA PRO A 472 -14.69 7.39 -1.83
C PRO A 472 -15.36 7.99 -3.06
N SER A 473 -16.70 7.90 -3.19
CA SER A 473 -17.46 8.44 -4.33
C SER A 473 -17.38 9.96 -4.52
N LEU A 474 -16.76 10.69 -3.61
CA LEU A 474 -16.44 12.10 -3.81
C LEU A 474 -15.23 12.30 -4.72
N ASP A 475 -14.43 11.26 -4.95
CA ASP A 475 -13.43 11.27 -6.02
C ASP A 475 -14.11 11.24 -7.40
N LYS A 476 -13.81 12.27 -8.21
CA LYS A 476 -14.31 12.41 -9.58
C LYS A 476 -13.23 12.17 -10.63
N LEU A 477 -12.01 11.91 -10.20
CA LEU A 477 -10.89 11.66 -11.10
C LEU A 477 -10.85 10.19 -11.53
N GLU A 478 -10.86 9.28 -10.58
CA GLU A 478 -10.85 7.83 -10.82
C GLU A 478 -12.23 7.18 -10.70
N GLY A 479 -13.19 7.87 -10.08
CA GLY A 479 -14.57 7.39 -9.96
C GLY A 479 -14.73 6.32 -8.88
N ALA A 480 -14.04 6.48 -7.76
CA ALA A 480 -14.06 5.54 -6.66
C ALA A 480 -15.47 5.23 -6.13
N VAL A 481 -15.68 4.00 -5.67
CA VAL A 481 -16.97 3.50 -5.21
C VAL A 481 -17.01 3.32 -3.69
N ASP A 482 -18.16 3.68 -3.07
CA ASP A 482 -18.33 3.60 -1.61
C ASP A 482 -18.61 2.17 -1.11
N TYR A 483 -19.25 1.34 -1.94
CA TYR A 483 -19.87 0.08 -1.51
C TYR A 483 -19.63 -1.04 -2.50
N TRP A 484 -19.54 -2.24 -1.98
CA TRP A 484 -19.47 -3.44 -2.78
C TRP A 484 -20.77 -3.70 -3.55
N SER A 485 -20.62 -4.14 -4.77
CA SER A 485 -21.68 -4.69 -5.62
C SER A 485 -21.12 -5.80 -6.50
N LYS A 486 -21.96 -6.51 -7.23
CA LYS A 486 -21.48 -7.51 -8.21
C LYS A 486 -20.61 -6.90 -9.31
N ALA A 487 -20.75 -5.60 -9.59
CA ALA A 487 -19.90 -4.87 -10.52
C ALA A 487 -18.48 -4.58 -9.96
N SER A 488 -18.22 -4.80 -8.66
CA SER A 488 -16.90 -4.59 -8.07
C SER A 488 -15.81 -5.44 -8.71
N TYR A 489 -16.17 -6.60 -9.25
CA TYR A 489 -15.25 -7.44 -10.01
C TYR A 489 -14.75 -6.77 -11.30
N ASP A 490 -15.61 -5.96 -11.94
CA ASP A 490 -15.33 -5.24 -13.19
C ASP A 490 -14.98 -3.77 -12.96
N THR A 491 -14.77 -3.37 -11.71
CA THR A 491 -14.32 -2.02 -11.37
C THR A 491 -12.80 -1.96 -11.46
N GLU A 492 -12.27 -0.88 -12.03
CA GLU A 492 -10.83 -0.62 -12.08
C GLU A 492 -10.28 -0.55 -10.65
N VAL A 493 -9.06 -1.10 -10.43
CA VAL A 493 -8.55 -1.37 -9.09
C VAL A 493 -8.46 -0.14 -8.17
N HIS A 494 -8.08 1.04 -8.71
CA HIS A 494 -8.01 2.27 -7.93
C HIS A 494 -9.41 2.75 -7.53
N ALA A 495 -10.38 2.68 -8.46
CA ALA A 495 -11.78 2.99 -8.16
C ALA A 495 -12.39 1.97 -7.18
N GLY A 496 -12.08 0.69 -7.36
CA GLY A 496 -12.55 -0.41 -6.53
C GLY A 496 -11.99 -0.39 -5.11
N SER A 497 -10.80 0.20 -4.90
CA SER A 497 -10.15 0.32 -3.59
C SER A 497 -11.05 0.97 -2.54
N GLY A 498 -11.95 1.84 -2.99
CA GLY A 498 -12.86 2.58 -2.12
C GLY A 498 -13.70 1.69 -1.19
N VAL A 499 -14.08 0.49 -1.60
CA VAL A 499 -14.88 -0.43 -0.77
C VAL A 499 -14.14 -0.77 0.54
N SER A 500 -12.91 -1.24 0.44
CA SER A 500 -12.10 -1.62 1.61
C SER A 500 -11.58 -0.42 2.38
N SER A 501 -11.21 0.66 1.69
CA SER A 501 -10.79 1.92 2.32
C SER A 501 -11.90 2.53 3.18
N HIS A 502 -13.16 2.46 2.70
CA HIS A 502 -14.33 2.91 3.45
C HIS A 502 -14.62 1.99 4.65
N ALA A 503 -14.52 0.66 4.49
CA ALA A 503 -14.64 -0.27 5.60
C ALA A 503 -13.61 0.00 6.71
N TYR A 504 -12.37 0.27 6.33
CA TYR A 504 -11.32 0.67 7.26
C TYR A 504 -11.65 1.99 7.98
N TYR A 505 -12.09 3.04 7.25
CA TYR A 505 -12.46 4.30 7.86
C TYR A 505 -13.60 4.11 8.89
N LEU A 506 -14.64 3.37 8.51
CA LEU A 506 -15.76 3.05 9.42
C LEU A 506 -15.30 2.26 10.64
N LEU A 507 -14.38 1.32 10.48
CA LEU A 507 -13.78 0.59 11.58
C LEU A 507 -12.96 1.50 12.50
N ALA A 508 -12.16 2.40 11.93
CA ALA A 508 -11.28 3.29 12.67
C ALA A 508 -12.04 4.41 13.38
N GLU A 509 -12.88 5.13 12.65
CA GLU A 509 -13.50 6.39 13.10
C GLU A 509 -15.01 6.27 13.30
N GLY A 510 -15.67 5.36 12.62
CA GLY A 510 -17.13 5.21 12.63
C GLY A 510 -17.83 6.08 11.59
N SER A 511 -19.16 5.97 11.54
CA SER A 511 -20.01 6.71 10.60
C SER A 511 -20.37 8.12 11.08
N GLY A 512 -20.88 8.96 10.14
CA GLY A 512 -21.38 10.30 10.41
C GLY A 512 -20.32 11.39 10.39
N LYS A 513 -20.69 12.58 10.92
CA LYS A 513 -19.87 13.80 10.84
C LYS A 513 -18.70 13.79 11.82
N LYS A 514 -17.52 14.18 11.35
CA LYS A 514 -16.29 14.36 12.14
C LYS A 514 -15.37 15.39 11.49
N THR A 515 -14.46 15.96 12.28
CA THR A 515 -13.34 16.78 11.77
C THR A 515 -12.03 16.14 12.23
N ILE A 516 -11.15 15.81 11.30
CA ILE A 516 -9.87 15.16 11.58
C ILE A 516 -8.81 15.85 10.71
N GLY A 517 -7.71 16.31 11.31
CA GLY A 517 -6.64 17.02 10.60
C GLY A 517 -7.11 18.30 9.90
N GLY A 518 -8.18 18.93 10.40
CA GLY A 518 -8.79 20.11 9.77
C GLY A 518 -9.74 19.79 8.61
N VAL A 519 -9.90 18.52 8.24
CA VAL A 519 -10.80 18.07 7.17
C VAL A 519 -12.14 17.63 7.74
N ALA A 520 -13.24 18.10 7.15
CA ALA A 520 -14.59 17.67 7.49
C ALA A 520 -14.96 16.36 6.76
N TYR A 521 -15.43 15.38 7.50
CA TYR A 521 -15.88 14.08 7.02
C TYR A 521 -17.36 13.88 7.35
N ASN A 522 -18.04 13.07 6.56
CA ASN A 522 -19.40 12.61 6.84
C ASN A 522 -19.59 11.24 6.18
N SER A 523 -19.05 10.20 6.85
CA SER A 523 -19.02 8.86 6.31
C SER A 523 -20.41 8.22 6.37
N PRO A 524 -20.99 7.83 5.21
CA PRO A 524 -22.27 7.13 5.16
C PRO A 524 -22.07 5.62 5.39
N THR A 525 -23.17 4.89 5.53
CA THR A 525 -23.23 3.43 5.48
C THR A 525 -24.24 3.01 4.42
N HIS A 526 -24.05 1.85 3.80
CA HIS A 526 -24.92 1.34 2.73
C HIS A 526 -26.37 1.14 3.18
N ASP A 527 -26.57 0.72 4.42
CA ASP A 527 -27.87 0.36 4.99
C ASP A 527 -28.40 1.40 6.00
N GLY A 528 -27.75 2.55 6.14
CA GLY A 528 -28.12 3.58 7.12
C GLY A 528 -27.75 3.23 8.56
N SER A 529 -27.10 2.10 8.82
CA SER A 529 -26.70 1.69 10.17
C SER A 529 -25.63 2.61 10.76
N LYS A 530 -25.59 2.70 12.10
CA LYS A 530 -24.55 3.46 12.80
C LYS A 530 -23.38 2.55 13.15
N VAL A 531 -22.17 2.92 12.75
CA VAL A 531 -20.92 2.30 13.17
C VAL A 531 -20.20 3.20 14.17
N THR A 532 -19.78 2.65 15.31
CA THR A 532 -18.89 3.33 16.26
C THR A 532 -17.48 2.78 16.06
N GLY A 533 -16.54 3.67 15.73
CA GLY A 533 -15.15 3.26 15.47
C GLY A 533 -14.42 2.74 16.72
N ILE A 534 -13.43 1.93 16.51
CA ILE A 534 -12.57 1.35 17.57
C ILE A 534 -11.24 2.09 17.76
N GLY A 535 -11.01 3.13 16.98
CA GLY A 535 -9.76 3.89 16.92
C GLY A 535 -8.79 3.34 15.86
N ARG A 536 -8.08 4.26 15.20
CA ARG A 536 -7.21 3.98 14.06
C ARG A 536 -6.10 2.97 14.35
N ASN A 537 -5.46 3.04 15.51
CA ASN A 537 -4.37 2.12 15.84
C ASN A 537 -4.84 0.65 15.89
N LYS A 538 -6.03 0.39 16.44
CA LYS A 538 -6.62 -0.95 16.47
C LYS A 538 -7.05 -1.40 15.07
N ALA A 539 -7.68 -0.51 14.31
CA ALA A 539 -8.09 -0.80 12.95
C ALA A 539 -6.87 -1.14 12.06
N THR A 540 -5.81 -0.34 12.13
CA THR A 540 -4.57 -0.56 11.37
C THR A 540 -3.89 -1.87 11.79
N ALA A 541 -3.87 -2.21 13.09
CA ALA A 541 -3.31 -3.48 13.57
C ALA A 541 -4.09 -4.69 13.05
N ILE A 542 -5.42 -4.60 12.97
CA ILE A 542 -6.30 -5.65 12.43
C ILE A 542 -5.99 -5.86 10.93
N PHE A 543 -5.95 -4.78 10.13
CA PHE A 543 -5.68 -4.87 8.69
C PHE A 543 -4.27 -5.38 8.41
N TYR A 544 -3.25 -4.92 9.13
CA TYR A 544 -1.89 -5.43 8.99
C TYR A 544 -1.79 -6.92 9.36
N ARG A 545 -2.43 -7.34 10.44
CA ARG A 545 -2.45 -8.74 10.81
C ARG A 545 -3.18 -9.60 9.79
N ALA A 546 -4.32 -9.13 9.27
CA ALA A 546 -5.05 -9.80 8.21
C ALA A 546 -4.17 -9.97 6.96
N LEU A 547 -3.52 -8.91 6.49
CA LEU A 547 -2.60 -8.93 5.35
C LEU A 547 -1.50 -9.97 5.51
N THR A 548 -0.84 -9.97 6.67
CA THR A 548 0.38 -10.76 6.86
C THR A 548 0.11 -12.21 7.26
N ARG A 549 -1.09 -12.58 7.75
CA ARG A 549 -1.42 -13.94 8.22
C ARG A 549 -2.53 -14.60 7.42
N TYR A 550 -3.56 -13.87 7.02
CA TYR A 550 -4.81 -14.42 6.56
C TYR A 550 -5.22 -14.05 5.13
N MET A 551 -4.45 -13.20 4.45
CA MET A 551 -4.66 -12.90 3.04
C MET A 551 -3.67 -13.67 2.17
N VAL A 552 -4.10 -14.01 0.97
CA VAL A 552 -3.38 -14.73 -0.09
C VAL A 552 -3.62 -14.04 -1.43
N SER A 553 -2.90 -14.40 -2.47
CA SER A 553 -2.87 -13.66 -3.75
C SER A 553 -4.23 -13.47 -4.43
N THR A 554 -5.21 -14.32 -4.12
CA THR A 554 -6.57 -14.30 -4.68
C THR A 554 -7.63 -13.78 -3.71
N THR A 555 -7.25 -13.19 -2.57
CA THR A 555 -8.19 -12.67 -1.56
C THR A 555 -9.09 -11.60 -2.16
N ASP A 556 -10.39 -11.83 -2.17
CA ASP A 556 -11.44 -10.85 -2.52
C ASP A 556 -11.94 -10.10 -1.27
N PHE A 557 -12.91 -9.19 -1.41
CA PHE A 557 -13.43 -8.42 -0.27
C PHE A 557 -14.13 -9.29 0.79
N HIS A 558 -14.78 -10.38 0.40
CA HIS A 558 -15.42 -11.30 1.36
C HIS A 558 -14.37 -12.13 2.11
N ASP A 559 -13.33 -12.55 1.42
CA ASP A 559 -12.16 -13.19 2.04
C ASP A 559 -11.43 -12.20 2.97
N ALA A 560 -11.30 -10.90 2.57
CA ALA A 560 -10.70 -9.86 3.40
C ALA A 560 -11.53 -9.55 4.65
N ARG A 561 -12.87 -9.55 4.56
CA ARG A 561 -13.75 -9.51 5.74
C ARG A 561 -13.44 -10.66 6.68
N THR A 562 -13.37 -11.88 6.17
CA THR A 562 -13.05 -13.08 6.96
C THR A 562 -11.65 -12.98 7.57
N ALA A 563 -10.64 -12.55 6.81
CA ALA A 563 -9.26 -12.35 7.28
C ALA A 563 -9.18 -11.31 8.40
N THR A 564 -9.90 -10.19 8.27
CA THR A 564 -9.94 -9.15 9.31
C THR A 564 -10.69 -9.60 10.57
N LEU A 565 -11.71 -10.43 10.45
CA LEU A 565 -12.39 -11.06 11.59
C LEU A 565 -11.44 -12.04 12.32
N HIS A 566 -10.68 -12.86 11.61
CA HIS A 566 -9.64 -13.71 12.20
C HIS A 566 -8.59 -12.86 12.93
N ALA A 567 -8.11 -11.80 12.30
CA ALA A 567 -7.16 -10.88 12.90
C ALA A 567 -7.72 -10.20 14.18
N ALA A 568 -8.97 -9.75 14.16
CA ALA A 568 -9.61 -9.15 15.32
C ALA A 568 -9.83 -10.17 16.45
N LYS A 569 -10.22 -11.40 16.10
CA LYS A 569 -10.32 -12.51 17.08
C LYS A 569 -8.99 -12.78 17.77
N ASP A 570 -7.91 -12.82 17.02
CA ASP A 570 -6.57 -13.07 17.54
C ASP A 570 -6.10 -11.97 18.49
N LEU A 571 -6.31 -10.71 18.12
CA LEU A 571 -5.82 -9.56 18.86
C LEU A 571 -6.67 -9.22 20.08
N TYR A 572 -7.98 -9.45 20.01
CA TYR A 572 -8.94 -8.94 20.99
C TYR A 572 -9.94 -9.98 21.49
N GLY A 573 -10.01 -11.17 20.86
CA GLY A 573 -10.96 -12.22 21.20
C GLY A 573 -12.29 -12.12 20.44
N ALA A 574 -12.94 -13.27 20.20
CA ALA A 574 -14.16 -13.39 19.40
C ALA A 574 -15.40 -12.68 19.98
N LYS A 575 -15.39 -12.35 21.25
CA LYS A 575 -16.50 -11.65 21.92
C LYS A 575 -16.25 -10.14 22.07
N SER A 576 -15.08 -9.65 21.61
CA SER A 576 -14.66 -8.25 21.76
C SER A 576 -15.52 -7.27 20.97
N THR A 577 -15.47 -6.01 21.37
CA THR A 577 -16.07 -4.91 20.60
C THR A 577 -15.41 -4.78 19.24
N GLU A 578 -14.09 -4.97 19.18
CA GLU A 578 -13.30 -4.91 17.96
C GLU A 578 -13.76 -5.94 16.93
N TYR A 579 -13.92 -7.20 17.32
CA TYR A 579 -14.44 -8.26 16.44
C TYR A 579 -15.82 -7.93 15.87
N LYS A 580 -16.74 -7.49 16.75
CA LYS A 580 -18.10 -7.12 16.35
C LYS A 580 -18.12 -5.88 15.44
N THR A 581 -17.19 -4.93 15.66
CA THR A 581 -17.13 -3.71 14.84
C THR A 581 -16.53 -4.00 13.48
N VAL A 582 -15.58 -4.93 13.35
CA VAL A 582 -15.09 -5.41 12.04
C VAL A 582 -16.25 -5.93 11.21
N ASP A 583 -17.09 -6.81 11.78
CA ASP A 583 -18.27 -7.35 11.09
C ASP A 583 -19.23 -6.25 10.61
N LYS A 584 -19.52 -5.29 11.51
CA LYS A 584 -20.36 -4.14 11.18
C LYS A 584 -19.78 -3.23 10.12
N ALA A 585 -18.48 -2.95 10.17
CA ALA A 585 -17.83 -2.05 9.21
C ALA A 585 -17.86 -2.64 7.79
N TRP A 586 -17.58 -3.92 7.62
CA TRP A 586 -17.71 -4.60 6.34
C TRP A 586 -19.17 -4.70 5.86
N ALA A 587 -20.11 -4.99 6.76
CA ALA A 587 -21.53 -5.00 6.42
C ALA A 587 -22.01 -3.60 5.97
N ALA A 588 -21.50 -2.53 6.60
CA ALA A 588 -21.82 -1.15 6.28
C ALA A 588 -21.32 -0.70 4.89
N VAL A 589 -20.38 -1.40 4.30
CA VAL A 589 -19.97 -1.23 2.89
C VAL A 589 -20.53 -2.32 1.98
N ASN A 590 -21.59 -3.02 2.42
CA ASN A 590 -22.30 -4.07 1.71
C ASN A 590 -21.50 -5.37 1.48
N VAL A 591 -20.40 -5.60 2.19
CA VAL A 591 -19.69 -6.89 2.23
C VAL A 591 -20.21 -7.69 3.42
N LYS A 592 -21.28 -8.46 3.23
CA LYS A 592 -22.01 -9.19 4.29
C LYS A 592 -21.69 -10.68 4.23
N ALA A 593 -21.80 -11.38 5.37
CA ALA A 593 -21.68 -12.84 5.40
C ALA A 593 -22.73 -13.56 4.53
N SER A 594 -23.88 -12.91 4.33
CA SER A 594 -25.01 -13.42 3.53
C SER A 594 -24.89 -13.11 2.03
N ASN A 595 -23.96 -12.24 1.62
CA ASN A 595 -23.77 -11.94 0.20
C ASN A 595 -22.92 -13.04 -0.44
N THR A 596 -23.25 -13.38 -1.68
CA THR A 596 -22.39 -14.24 -2.48
C THR A 596 -21.26 -13.38 -3.06
N PRO A 597 -19.98 -13.78 -2.90
CA PRO A 597 -18.86 -13.13 -3.57
C PRO A 597 -19.11 -12.98 -5.07
N SER A 598 -18.47 -11.98 -5.69
CA SER A 598 -18.48 -11.87 -7.16
C SER A 598 -17.99 -13.19 -7.76
N ALA A 599 -18.68 -13.70 -8.77
CA ALA A 599 -18.24 -14.93 -9.40
C ALA A 599 -16.82 -14.72 -9.96
N LYS A 600 -15.92 -15.60 -9.57
CA LYS A 600 -14.60 -15.67 -10.21
C LYS A 600 -14.83 -16.34 -11.56
N HIS A 601 -14.93 -15.53 -12.62
CA HIS A 601 -15.11 -16.01 -13.99
C HIS A 601 -13.80 -16.41 -14.61
#